data_be917b092f74f712593321ea4a2d01f1
#
_entry.id   be917b092f74f712593321ea4a2d01f1
#
_cell.length_a   1.000
_cell.length_b   1.000
_cell.length_c   1.000
_cell.angle_alpha   90.00
_cell.angle_beta   90.00
_cell.angle_gamma   90.00
#
_symmetry.space_group_name_H-M   'P 1'
#
loop_
_entity.id
_entity.type
_entity.pdbx_description
1 polymer ?
#
loop_
_entity_poly.entity_id
_entity_poly.type
_entity_poly.pdbx_seq_one_letter_code
_entity_poly.pdbx_strand_id
1 'polypeptide(L)'
;TRNYAPFNILNELDKNYIDLDVVDLKFQGELNWKIIKGLEAKVVGAVKYQMTSQDHLIKENSNQPEAYRAAGDATILDKNPLLYKNPDLPNSLPVVVLPEGGIFDKNEYKLFGYDFRASLSYNTSFKDKHIMNLFAGTEANSADRTQYWSRGWGYQYEKGGVPFYDYLIFKQGIEQNNQYYYNDLTYSRNLAFFGMATYSYMGKYTATGTLRY
;
A
#
# COMPACT_ATOMS: atom_id res chain seq x y z
N THR A 1 -1.71 24.41 2.50
CA THR A 1 -1.21 25.80 2.39
C THR A 1 -0.74 26.31 3.74
N ARG A 2 0.31 27.13 3.73
CA ARG A 2 0.86 27.79 4.92
C ARG A 2 0.68 29.29 4.78
N ASN A 3 -0.04 29.88 5.71
CA ASN A 3 -0.56 31.25 5.59
C ASN A 3 0.53 32.36 5.58
N TYR A 4 1.72 32.04 6.08
CA TYR A 4 2.84 32.97 6.17
C TYR A 4 3.82 32.88 4.98
N ALA A 5 3.51 32.03 4.00
CA ALA A 5 4.28 31.94 2.76
C ALA A 5 3.42 32.35 1.56
N PRO A 6 4.03 32.87 0.49
CA PRO A 6 3.31 33.22 -0.72
C PRO A 6 2.46 32.06 -1.24
N PHE A 7 1.24 32.37 -1.65
CA PHE A 7 0.31 31.39 -2.22
C PHE A 7 -0.36 31.94 -3.46
N ASN A 8 -0.21 31.23 -4.57
CA ASN A 8 -0.93 31.46 -5.80
C ASN A 8 -1.42 30.10 -6.32
N ILE A 9 -2.74 29.95 -6.45
CA ILE A 9 -3.35 28.68 -6.83
C ILE A 9 -2.86 28.16 -8.19
N LEU A 10 -2.67 29.03 -9.16
CA LEU A 10 -2.19 28.63 -10.49
C LEU A 10 -0.73 28.13 -10.45
N ASN A 11 0.10 28.78 -9.63
CA ASN A 11 1.47 28.36 -9.40
C ASN A 11 1.52 27.02 -8.65
N GLU A 12 0.65 26.82 -7.65
CA GLU A 12 0.60 25.55 -6.92
C GLU A 12 0.17 24.38 -7.82
N LEU A 13 -0.81 24.56 -8.69
CA LEU A 13 -1.25 23.53 -9.63
C LEU A 13 -0.14 23.06 -10.60
N ASP A 14 0.79 23.98 -10.95
CA ASP A 14 1.94 23.63 -11.80
C ASP A 14 3.13 23.06 -11.01
N LYS A 15 3.29 23.46 -9.75
CA LYS A 15 4.49 23.17 -8.98
C LYS A 15 4.33 22.22 -7.81
N ASN A 16 3.12 21.87 -7.45
CA ASN A 16 2.83 21.01 -6.31
C ASN A 16 1.71 20.03 -6.66
N TYR A 17 2.09 18.87 -7.21
CA TYR A 17 1.16 17.89 -7.71
C TYR A 17 1.63 16.46 -7.42
N ILE A 18 0.71 15.53 -7.55
CA ILE A 18 0.95 14.10 -7.35
C ILE A 18 0.74 13.38 -8.67
N ASP A 19 1.75 12.61 -9.09
CA ASP A 19 1.65 11.63 -10.14
C ASP A 19 1.39 10.25 -9.53
N LEU A 20 0.43 9.52 -10.10
CA LEU A 20 0.01 8.22 -9.62
C LEU A 20 0.06 7.20 -10.75
N ASP A 21 0.97 6.24 -10.63
CA ASP A 21 1.08 5.09 -11.51
C ASP A 21 0.55 3.84 -10.84
N VAL A 22 -0.37 3.13 -11.51
CA VAL A 22 -0.97 1.91 -11.00
C VAL A 22 -0.83 0.78 -12.01
N VAL A 23 -0.21 -0.32 -11.57
CA VAL A 23 -0.18 -1.58 -12.30
C VAL A 23 -0.92 -2.63 -11.50
N ASP A 24 -1.92 -3.28 -12.10
CA ASP A 24 -2.67 -4.39 -11.50
C ASP A 24 -2.74 -5.53 -12.51
N LEU A 25 -2.07 -6.65 -12.19
CA LEU A 25 -2.02 -7.84 -13.02
C LEU A 25 -2.55 -9.02 -12.22
N LYS A 26 -3.54 -9.72 -12.80
CA LYS A 26 -4.06 -10.97 -12.24
C LYS A 26 -4.12 -12.03 -13.33
N PHE A 27 -3.48 -13.17 -13.06
CA PHE A 27 -3.58 -14.35 -13.88
C PHE A 27 -4.31 -15.42 -13.09
N GLN A 28 -5.33 -16.04 -13.69
CA GLN A 28 -6.12 -17.08 -13.07
C GLN A 28 -6.34 -18.23 -14.04
N GLY A 29 -6.13 -19.44 -13.55
CA GLY A 29 -6.42 -20.69 -14.25
C GLY A 29 -7.41 -21.54 -13.47
N GLU A 30 -8.23 -22.29 -14.18
CA GLU A 30 -9.21 -23.21 -13.63
C GLU A 30 -9.14 -24.55 -14.38
N LEU A 31 -9.15 -25.65 -13.63
CA LEU A 31 -9.23 -27.00 -14.14
C LEU A 31 -10.43 -27.70 -13.50
N ASN A 32 -11.33 -28.19 -14.34
CA ASN A 32 -12.46 -29.01 -13.93
C ASN A 32 -12.27 -30.43 -14.47
N TRP A 33 -12.30 -31.42 -13.60
CA TRP A 33 -12.10 -32.82 -13.97
C TRP A 33 -13.25 -33.68 -13.45
N LYS A 34 -13.98 -34.30 -14.38
CA LYS A 34 -14.99 -35.31 -14.08
C LYS A 34 -14.29 -36.67 -13.93
N ILE A 35 -14.12 -37.11 -12.70
CA ILE A 35 -13.37 -38.33 -12.36
C ILE A 35 -14.20 -39.57 -12.67
N ILE A 36 -15.43 -39.60 -12.14
CA ILE A 36 -16.45 -40.63 -12.38
C ILE A 36 -17.83 -39.96 -12.36
N LYS A 37 -18.88 -40.74 -12.71
CA LYS A 37 -20.25 -40.20 -12.63
C LYS A 37 -20.57 -39.67 -11.22
N GLY A 38 -20.89 -38.43 -11.14
CA GLY A 38 -21.23 -37.73 -9.89
C GLY A 38 -20.05 -37.19 -9.10
N LEU A 39 -18.79 -37.57 -9.42
CA LEU A 39 -17.60 -37.06 -8.74
C LEU A 39 -16.82 -36.14 -9.65
N GLU A 40 -16.69 -34.87 -9.22
CA GLU A 40 -15.95 -33.84 -9.94
C GLU A 40 -14.91 -33.20 -9.01
N ALA A 41 -13.71 -32.97 -9.56
CA ALA A 41 -12.66 -32.20 -8.93
C ALA A 41 -12.52 -30.86 -9.64
N LYS A 42 -12.33 -29.80 -8.88
CA LYS A 42 -12.07 -28.47 -9.39
C LYS A 42 -10.85 -27.88 -8.70
N VAL A 43 -9.93 -27.38 -9.50
CA VAL A 43 -8.74 -26.67 -9.02
C VAL A 43 -8.72 -25.28 -9.65
N VAL A 44 -8.53 -24.27 -8.83
CA VAL A 44 -8.39 -22.86 -9.24
C VAL A 44 -7.08 -22.35 -8.68
N GLY A 45 -6.26 -21.75 -9.52
CA GLY A 45 -5.04 -21.06 -9.11
C GLY A 45 -5.03 -19.64 -9.66
N ALA A 46 -4.58 -18.70 -8.87
CA ALA A 46 -4.40 -17.32 -9.30
C ALA A 46 -3.09 -16.75 -8.76
N VAL A 47 -2.48 -15.87 -9.54
CA VAL A 47 -1.33 -15.05 -9.14
C VAL A 47 -1.72 -13.60 -9.37
N LYS A 48 -1.45 -12.75 -8.38
CA LYS A 48 -1.75 -11.33 -8.40
C LYS A 48 -0.48 -10.53 -8.14
N TYR A 49 -0.24 -9.53 -8.99
CA TYR A 49 0.79 -8.53 -8.79
C TYR A 49 0.15 -7.14 -8.90
N GLN A 50 0.32 -6.33 -7.86
CA GLN A 50 -0.07 -4.93 -7.87
C GLN A 50 1.13 -4.07 -7.49
N MET A 51 1.27 -2.95 -8.18
CA MET A 51 2.23 -1.91 -7.85
C MET A 51 1.53 -0.56 -8.00
N THR A 52 1.65 0.26 -6.98
CA THR A 52 1.21 1.66 -7.01
C THR A 52 2.42 2.52 -6.66
N SER A 53 2.80 3.42 -7.55
CA SER A 53 3.80 4.46 -7.29
C SER A 53 3.08 5.79 -7.21
N GLN A 54 3.30 6.51 -6.13
CA GLN A 54 2.81 7.85 -5.92
C GLN A 54 4.00 8.79 -5.73
N ASP A 55 4.22 9.63 -6.71
CA ASP A 55 5.29 10.61 -6.73
C ASP A 55 4.70 12.00 -6.46
N HIS A 56 5.03 12.58 -5.31
CA HIS A 56 4.59 13.93 -4.95
C HIS A 56 5.72 14.92 -5.26
N LEU A 57 5.49 15.71 -6.28
CA LEU A 57 6.43 16.69 -6.78
C LEU A 57 6.10 18.06 -6.18
N ILE A 58 7.00 18.58 -5.35
CA ILE A 58 6.89 19.87 -4.69
C ILE A 58 8.06 20.70 -5.16
N LYS A 59 7.86 21.39 -6.29
CA LYS A 59 8.94 22.18 -6.93
C LYS A 59 9.26 23.43 -6.11
N GLU A 60 10.45 23.94 -6.33
CA GLU A 60 10.88 25.23 -5.78
C GLU A 60 9.91 26.36 -6.13
N ASN A 61 9.80 27.38 -5.29
CA ASN A 61 8.85 28.48 -5.38
C ASN A 61 7.36 28.07 -5.27
N SER A 62 7.05 26.89 -4.76
CA SER A 62 5.72 26.55 -4.27
C SER A 62 5.57 26.93 -2.78
N ASN A 63 4.35 27.02 -2.29
CA ASN A 63 4.06 27.46 -0.92
C ASN A 63 4.81 26.67 0.16
N GLN A 64 5.02 25.37 -0.02
CA GLN A 64 5.63 24.53 1.02
C GLN A 64 7.15 24.77 1.18
N PRO A 65 7.99 24.74 0.13
CA PRO A 65 9.40 25.11 0.25
C PRO A 65 9.60 26.54 0.73
N GLU A 66 8.79 27.48 0.24
CA GLU A 66 8.84 28.88 0.68
C GLU A 66 8.53 29.01 2.19
N ALA A 67 7.54 28.26 2.67
CA ALA A 67 7.21 28.24 4.10
C ALA A 67 8.34 27.64 4.95
N TYR A 68 9.05 26.64 4.43
CA TYR A 68 10.18 26.03 5.14
C TYR A 68 11.45 26.91 5.13
N ARG A 69 11.53 27.89 4.22
CA ARG A 69 12.60 28.89 4.17
C ARG A 69 12.27 30.17 4.95
N ALA A 70 11.01 30.37 5.31
CA ALA A 70 10.58 31.55 6.01
C ALA A 70 11.12 31.58 7.45
N ALA A 71 11.73 32.72 7.83
CA ALA A 71 12.33 32.92 9.14
C ALA A 71 12.11 34.40 9.63
N GLY A 72 11.08 35.09 9.12
CA GLY A 72 10.95 36.54 9.25
C GLY A 72 10.45 37.07 10.61
N ASP A 73 9.69 36.28 11.38
CA ASP A 73 9.19 36.68 12.69
C ASP A 73 9.08 35.53 13.68
N ALA A 74 8.79 35.83 14.94
CA ALA A 74 8.72 34.85 16.02
C ALA A 74 7.67 33.75 15.79
N THR A 75 6.54 34.08 15.17
CA THR A 75 5.48 33.12 14.86
C THR A 75 5.92 32.16 13.78
N ILE A 76 6.63 32.65 12.78
CA ILE A 76 7.19 31.82 11.70
C ILE A 76 8.30 30.93 12.25
N LEU A 77 9.18 31.46 13.09
CA LEU A 77 10.25 30.73 13.75
C LEU A 77 9.72 29.52 14.59
N ASP A 78 8.60 29.73 15.25
CA ASP A 78 7.94 28.68 16.06
C ASP A 78 7.29 27.59 15.19
N LYS A 79 6.77 27.96 14.04
CA LYS A 79 5.99 27.06 13.16
C LYS A 79 6.81 26.35 12.08
N ASN A 80 8.03 26.83 11.79
CA ASN A 80 8.87 26.25 10.75
C ASN A 80 9.71 25.10 11.29
N PRO A 81 9.39 23.83 10.96
CA PRO A 81 10.12 22.69 11.50
C PRO A 81 11.50 22.48 10.87
N LEU A 82 11.85 23.24 9.83
CA LEU A 82 13.15 23.15 9.16
C LEU A 82 14.09 24.31 9.51
N LEU A 83 13.87 24.95 10.67
CA LEU A 83 14.80 25.86 11.28
C LEU A 83 15.60 25.14 12.34
N TYR A 84 16.92 25.06 12.17
CA TYR A 84 17.84 24.50 13.14
C TYR A 84 18.36 25.60 14.07
N LYS A 85 18.21 25.40 15.36
CA LYS A 85 18.81 26.25 16.39
C LYS A 85 19.92 25.45 17.08
N ASN A 86 21.16 25.93 17.02
CA ASN A 86 22.28 25.26 17.64
C ASN A 86 22.13 25.32 19.18
N PRO A 87 22.04 24.18 19.89
CA PRO A 87 21.92 24.15 21.34
C PRO A 87 23.16 24.67 22.05
N ASP A 88 24.32 24.59 21.42
CA ASP A 88 25.59 25.08 22.00
C ASP A 88 25.74 26.60 21.90
N LEU A 89 24.90 27.25 21.07
CA LEU A 89 24.88 28.69 20.84
C LEU A 89 23.46 29.24 21.01
N PRO A 90 22.95 29.32 22.23
CA PRO A 90 21.53 29.64 22.49
C PRO A 90 21.09 31.01 22.01
N ASN A 91 22.03 31.93 21.80
CA ASN A 91 21.77 33.31 21.28
C ASN A 91 21.99 33.42 19.76
N SER A 92 22.34 32.35 19.05
CA SER A 92 22.44 32.36 17.59
C SER A 92 21.06 32.42 16.94
N LEU A 93 20.99 33.07 15.78
CA LEU A 93 19.79 33.03 14.95
C LEU A 93 19.62 31.59 14.40
N PRO A 94 18.37 31.11 14.31
CA PRO A 94 18.11 29.82 13.67
C PRO A 94 18.47 29.86 12.19
N VAL A 95 18.93 28.72 11.68
CA VAL A 95 19.38 28.53 10.29
C VAL A 95 18.36 27.64 9.55
N VAL A 96 18.00 28.06 8.34
CA VAL A 96 17.19 27.23 7.45
C VAL A 96 17.99 26.03 6.97
N VAL A 97 17.48 24.82 7.21
CA VAL A 97 18.19 23.57 6.83
C VAL A 97 17.72 22.99 5.52
N LEU A 98 16.63 23.53 4.90
CA LEU A 98 16.20 23.12 3.58
C LEU A 98 17.17 23.66 2.52
N PRO A 99 17.88 22.81 1.77
CA PRO A 99 18.72 23.24 0.67
C PRO A 99 17.90 23.90 -0.45
N GLU A 100 18.58 24.61 -1.36
CA GLU A 100 17.95 25.10 -2.60
C GLU A 100 17.36 23.94 -3.40
N GLY A 101 16.19 24.17 -4.01
CA GLY A 101 15.42 23.18 -4.73
C GLY A 101 14.10 22.86 -4.07
N GLY A 102 13.38 21.91 -4.61
CA GLY A 102 12.10 21.46 -4.12
C GLY A 102 12.19 20.30 -3.13
N ILE A 103 11.07 19.63 -2.98
CA ILE A 103 10.93 18.40 -2.19
C ILE A 103 10.33 17.34 -3.10
N PHE A 104 10.80 16.12 -3.01
CA PHE A 104 10.26 14.99 -3.72
C PHE A 104 9.91 13.87 -2.75
N ASP A 105 8.63 13.51 -2.67
CA ASP A 105 8.17 12.39 -1.87
C ASP A 105 7.77 11.24 -2.78
N LYS A 106 8.31 10.06 -2.54
CA LYS A 106 7.95 8.85 -3.25
C LYS A 106 7.34 7.82 -2.31
N ASN A 107 6.15 7.35 -2.67
CA ASN A 107 5.51 6.21 -2.02
C ASN A 107 5.37 5.07 -3.03
N GLU A 108 5.84 3.89 -2.68
CA GLU A 108 5.62 2.68 -3.46
C GLU A 108 4.89 1.63 -2.61
N TYR A 109 3.80 1.11 -3.15
CA TYR A 109 3.05 0.00 -2.58
C TYR A 109 3.13 -1.17 -3.55
N LYS A 110 3.66 -2.29 -3.09
CA LYS A 110 3.72 -3.53 -3.87
C LYS A 110 2.94 -4.62 -3.17
N LEU A 111 2.18 -5.39 -3.92
CA LEU A 111 1.52 -6.59 -3.46
C LEU A 111 1.84 -7.70 -4.46
N PHE A 112 2.38 -8.78 -3.94
CA PHE A 112 2.47 -10.05 -4.64
C PHE A 112 1.67 -11.10 -3.88
N GLY A 113 0.78 -11.79 -4.56
CA GLY A 113 -0.07 -12.78 -3.93
C GLY A 113 -0.37 -13.95 -4.83
N TYR A 114 -0.72 -15.07 -4.21
CA TYR A 114 -1.29 -16.20 -4.90
C TYR A 114 -2.49 -16.76 -4.13
N ASP A 115 -3.45 -17.26 -4.88
CA ASP A 115 -4.62 -17.94 -4.38
C ASP A 115 -4.66 -19.34 -5.00
N PHE A 116 -4.92 -20.32 -4.19
CA PHE A 116 -5.11 -21.70 -4.60
C PHE A 116 -6.35 -22.26 -3.92
N ARG A 117 -7.22 -22.91 -4.69
CA ARG A 117 -8.38 -23.62 -4.17
C ARG A 117 -8.51 -24.95 -4.88
N ALA A 118 -8.63 -26.02 -4.12
CA ALA A 118 -8.99 -27.34 -4.62
C ALA A 118 -10.26 -27.81 -3.93
N SER A 119 -11.17 -28.36 -4.70
CA SER A 119 -12.44 -28.88 -4.18
C SER A 119 -12.87 -30.14 -4.91
N LEU A 120 -13.59 -30.99 -4.18
CA LEU A 120 -14.25 -32.21 -4.65
C LEU A 120 -15.74 -32.06 -4.41
N SER A 121 -16.55 -32.36 -5.40
CA SER A 121 -17.99 -32.47 -5.27
C SER A 121 -18.44 -33.88 -5.67
N TYR A 122 -19.27 -34.48 -4.85
CA TYR A 122 -19.86 -35.79 -5.12
C TYR A 122 -21.37 -35.70 -5.02
N ASN A 123 -22.05 -35.91 -6.13
CA ASN A 123 -23.50 -35.88 -6.25
C ASN A 123 -23.99 -37.27 -6.65
N THR A 124 -24.85 -37.85 -5.85
CA THR A 124 -25.42 -39.20 -6.14
C THR A 124 -26.88 -39.26 -5.72
N SER A 125 -27.60 -40.14 -6.41
CA SER A 125 -28.96 -40.49 -6.04
C SER A 125 -29.11 -42.00 -6.07
N PHE A 126 -29.81 -42.60 -5.12
CA PHE A 126 -30.08 -44.01 -5.06
C PHE A 126 -31.54 -44.29 -4.69
N LYS A 127 -32.08 -45.33 -5.29
CA LYS A 127 -33.49 -45.77 -5.14
C LYS A 127 -34.49 -44.61 -5.40
N ASP A 128 -34.16 -43.63 -6.23
CA ASP A 128 -34.98 -42.46 -6.59
C ASP A 128 -35.57 -41.67 -5.43
N LYS A 129 -35.16 -41.98 -4.20
CA LYS A 129 -35.65 -41.40 -2.95
C LYS A 129 -34.58 -40.70 -2.15
N HIS A 130 -33.33 -41.02 -2.36
CA HIS A 130 -32.20 -40.51 -1.59
C HIS A 130 -31.30 -39.73 -2.51
N ILE A 131 -31.11 -38.46 -2.20
CA ILE A 131 -30.18 -37.57 -2.90
C ILE A 131 -29.14 -37.13 -1.91
N MET A 132 -27.87 -37.31 -2.27
CA MET A 132 -26.75 -36.89 -1.44
C MET A 132 -25.78 -36.03 -2.24
N ASN A 133 -25.49 -34.85 -1.71
CA ASN A 133 -24.50 -33.92 -2.26
C ASN A 133 -23.42 -33.70 -1.20
N LEU A 134 -22.19 -34.05 -1.52
CA LEU A 134 -21.02 -33.84 -0.68
C LEU A 134 -20.09 -32.87 -1.39
N PHE A 135 -19.55 -31.94 -0.64
CA PHE A 135 -18.58 -30.98 -1.13
C PHE A 135 -17.50 -30.80 -0.08
N ALA A 136 -16.25 -30.88 -0.47
CA ALA A 136 -15.12 -30.66 0.41
C ALA A 136 -14.01 -29.95 -0.36
N GLY A 137 -13.24 -29.14 0.32
CA GLY A 137 -12.12 -28.47 -0.31
C GLY A 137 -11.15 -27.82 0.66
N THR A 138 -10.12 -27.31 0.07
CA THR A 138 -9.09 -26.52 0.74
C THR A 138 -8.80 -25.26 -0.06
N GLU A 139 -8.47 -24.20 0.64
CA GLU A 139 -7.97 -22.97 0.03
C GLU A 139 -6.72 -22.50 0.76
N ALA A 140 -5.76 -22.03 -0.01
CA ALA A 140 -4.55 -21.40 0.47
C ALA A 140 -4.39 -20.05 -0.22
N ASN A 141 -4.14 -19.01 0.55
CA ASN A 141 -3.81 -17.71 0.00
C ASN A 141 -2.59 -17.11 0.66
N SER A 142 -1.88 -16.34 -0.10
CA SER A 142 -0.67 -15.66 0.32
C SER A 142 -0.69 -14.26 -0.23
N ALA A 143 -0.30 -13.29 0.59
CA ALA A 143 -0.09 -11.92 0.15
C ALA A 143 1.13 -11.33 0.87
N ASP A 144 2.09 -10.90 0.07
CA ASP A 144 3.26 -10.15 0.50
C ASP A 144 3.04 -8.69 0.10
N ARG A 145 3.04 -7.81 1.09
CA ARG A 145 2.88 -6.37 0.89
C ARG A 145 4.13 -5.66 1.33
N THR A 146 4.61 -4.79 0.47
CA THR A 146 5.73 -3.90 0.77
C THR A 146 5.25 -2.47 0.61
N GLN A 147 5.52 -1.65 1.59
CA GLN A 147 5.37 -0.22 1.49
C GLN A 147 6.74 0.42 1.65
N TYR A 148 7.09 1.28 0.73
CA TYR A 148 8.32 2.06 0.73
C TYR A 148 7.96 3.53 0.62
N TRP A 149 8.58 4.36 1.44
CA TRP A 149 8.48 5.79 1.36
C TRP A 149 9.85 6.44 1.51
N SER A 150 10.11 7.46 0.72
CA SER A 150 11.30 8.28 0.82
C SER A 150 11.01 9.73 0.50
N ARG A 151 11.80 10.62 1.10
CA ARG A 151 11.77 12.06 0.87
C ARG A 151 13.12 12.58 0.45
N GLY A 152 13.17 13.24 -0.70
CA GLY A 152 14.33 13.97 -1.17
C GLY A 152 14.17 15.47 -0.86
N TRP A 153 15.08 16.00 -0.05
CA TRP A 153 15.15 17.41 0.25
C TRP A 153 16.06 18.14 -0.73
N GLY A 154 15.78 19.41 -1.05
CA GLY A 154 16.59 20.17 -2.01
C GLY A 154 16.61 19.54 -3.40
N TYR A 155 15.49 19.00 -3.84
CA TYR A 155 15.39 18.23 -5.08
C TYR A 155 15.46 19.14 -6.31
N GLN A 156 16.49 18.98 -7.13
CA GLN A 156 16.79 19.82 -8.29
C GLN A 156 16.08 19.29 -9.54
N TYR A 157 14.81 19.59 -9.70
CA TYR A 157 14.00 19.13 -10.83
C TYR A 157 14.60 19.46 -12.20
N GLU A 158 15.16 20.67 -12.34
CA GLU A 158 15.75 21.14 -13.60
C GLU A 158 17.13 20.56 -13.89
N LYS A 159 17.77 19.94 -12.88
CA LYS A 159 19.10 19.34 -12.97
C LYS A 159 19.10 17.82 -12.93
N GLY A 160 18.02 17.21 -13.40
CA GLY A 160 17.91 15.75 -13.47
C GLY A 160 17.50 15.08 -12.16
N GLY A 161 16.88 15.82 -11.22
CA GLY A 161 16.32 15.23 -10.03
C GLY A 161 17.32 14.84 -8.95
N VAL A 162 18.43 15.55 -8.86
CA VAL A 162 19.46 15.31 -7.84
C VAL A 162 19.07 16.01 -6.54
N PRO A 163 18.92 15.27 -5.41
CA PRO A 163 18.73 15.88 -4.13
C PRO A 163 20.06 16.40 -3.54
N PHE A 164 20.02 17.58 -2.95
CA PHE A 164 21.14 18.10 -2.17
C PHE A 164 20.78 18.03 -0.69
N TYR A 165 21.67 17.44 0.12
CA TYR A 165 21.46 17.29 1.55
C TYR A 165 22.46 18.15 2.34
N ASP A 166 21.92 18.88 3.32
CA ASP A 166 22.71 19.43 4.42
C ASP A 166 22.68 18.42 5.58
N TYR A 167 23.81 18.19 6.24
CA TYR A 167 23.87 17.28 7.40
C TYR A 167 22.95 17.73 8.55
N LEU A 168 22.67 19.03 8.66
CA LEU A 168 21.78 19.61 9.66
C LEU A 168 20.33 19.11 9.52
N ILE A 169 19.87 18.85 8.30
CA ILE A 169 18.52 18.35 8.07
C ILE A 169 18.35 16.91 8.64
N PHE A 170 19.40 16.09 8.55
CA PHE A 170 19.40 14.76 9.13
C PHE A 170 19.52 14.82 10.66
N LYS A 171 20.41 15.68 11.18
CA LYS A 171 20.56 15.87 12.62
C LYS A 171 19.24 16.30 13.25
N GLN A 172 18.60 17.32 12.70
CA GLN A 172 17.29 17.79 13.16
C GLN A 172 16.19 16.73 12.99
N GLY A 173 16.21 15.98 11.90
CA GLY A 173 15.28 14.89 11.67
C GLY A 173 15.37 13.82 12.75
N ILE A 174 16.57 13.43 13.17
CA ILE A 174 16.80 12.49 14.28
C ILE A 174 16.28 13.08 15.60
N GLU A 175 16.61 14.31 15.91
CA GLU A 175 16.21 15.00 17.16
C GLU A 175 14.68 15.16 17.26
N GLN A 176 14.00 15.38 16.14
CA GLN A 176 12.54 15.56 16.07
C GLN A 176 11.77 14.29 15.71
N ASN A 177 12.45 13.15 15.57
CA ASN A 177 11.87 11.90 15.08
C ASN A 177 11.13 12.07 13.72
N ASN A 178 11.67 12.91 12.85
CA ASN A 178 11.15 13.16 11.53
C ASN A 178 11.90 12.30 10.50
N GLN A 179 11.29 11.20 10.13
CA GLN A 179 11.86 10.25 9.19
C GLN A 179 11.86 10.82 7.76
N TYR A 180 12.85 10.42 6.96
CA TYR A 180 12.94 10.73 5.52
C TYR A 180 12.88 9.47 4.65
N TYR A 181 12.78 8.31 5.29
CA TYR A 181 12.73 7.01 4.67
C TYR A 181 12.07 6.02 5.62
N TYR A 182 11.23 5.14 5.10
CA TYR A 182 10.83 3.93 5.80
C TYR A 182 10.46 2.82 4.81
N ASN A 183 10.56 1.58 5.28
CA ASN A 183 10.15 0.39 4.55
C ASN A 183 9.39 -0.52 5.50
N ASP A 184 8.20 -0.93 5.09
CA ASP A 184 7.35 -1.86 5.85
C ASP A 184 7.04 -3.10 5.01
N LEU A 185 7.10 -4.27 5.67
CA LEU A 185 6.90 -5.57 5.06
C LEU A 185 5.83 -6.32 5.84
N THR A 186 4.72 -6.61 5.19
CA THR A 186 3.62 -7.36 5.79
C THR A 186 3.38 -8.65 5.02
N TYR A 187 3.33 -9.77 5.73
CA TYR A 187 3.07 -11.08 5.18
C TYR A 187 1.75 -11.62 5.70
N SER A 188 0.93 -12.13 4.79
CA SER A 188 -0.32 -12.82 5.12
C SER A 188 -0.31 -14.20 4.48
N ARG A 189 -0.56 -15.23 5.28
CA ARG A 189 -0.66 -16.62 4.85
C ARG A 189 -1.88 -17.24 5.51
N ASN A 190 -2.79 -17.76 4.70
CA ASN A 190 -3.99 -18.41 5.20
C ASN A 190 -4.16 -19.76 4.53
N LEU A 191 -4.55 -20.74 5.30
CA LEU A 191 -4.95 -22.06 4.86
C LEU A 191 -6.28 -22.38 5.51
N ALA A 192 -7.26 -22.81 4.73
CA ALA A 192 -8.56 -23.19 5.24
C ALA A 192 -9.02 -24.49 4.60
N PHE A 193 -9.80 -25.25 5.37
CA PHE A 193 -10.51 -26.43 4.94
C PHE A 193 -11.99 -26.22 5.10
N PHE A 194 -12.77 -26.69 4.16
CA PHE A 194 -14.22 -26.54 4.22
C PHE A 194 -14.93 -27.79 3.71
N GLY A 195 -16.12 -28.04 4.23
CA GLY A 195 -16.94 -29.15 3.81
C GLY A 195 -18.43 -28.85 3.97
N MET A 196 -19.21 -29.47 3.11
CA MET A 196 -20.67 -29.42 3.16
C MET A 196 -21.24 -30.80 2.80
N ALA A 197 -22.21 -31.25 3.56
CA ALA A 197 -22.98 -32.44 3.26
C ALA A 197 -24.46 -32.09 3.25
N THR A 198 -25.15 -32.41 2.17
CA THR A 198 -26.60 -32.26 2.05
C THR A 198 -27.21 -33.62 1.74
N TYR A 199 -28.22 -33.99 2.50
CA TYR A 199 -29.00 -35.20 2.28
C TYR A 199 -30.47 -34.85 2.16
N SER A 200 -31.12 -35.36 1.12
CA SER A 200 -32.58 -35.20 0.90
C SER A 200 -33.25 -36.56 0.75
N TYR A 201 -34.36 -36.72 1.46
CA TYR A 201 -35.20 -37.90 1.40
C TYR A 201 -36.51 -37.60 0.70
N MET A 202 -36.78 -38.30 -0.41
CA MET A 202 -37.98 -38.18 -1.24
C MET A 202 -38.26 -36.74 -1.73
N GLY A 203 -37.29 -35.83 -1.68
CA GLY A 203 -37.51 -34.41 -1.95
C GLY A 203 -38.35 -33.66 -0.90
N LYS A 204 -38.76 -34.35 0.19
CA LYS A 204 -39.60 -33.77 1.23
C LYS A 204 -38.83 -33.31 2.46
N TYR A 205 -37.77 -33.98 2.81
CA TYR A 205 -36.95 -33.69 3.98
C TYR A 205 -35.51 -33.48 3.52
N THR A 206 -34.91 -32.34 3.84
CA THR A 206 -33.53 -32.04 3.53
C THR A 206 -32.79 -31.56 4.76
N ALA A 207 -31.62 -32.15 5.00
CA ALA A 207 -30.70 -31.72 6.04
C ALA A 207 -29.37 -31.31 5.39
N THR A 208 -28.80 -30.18 5.85
CA THR A 208 -27.51 -29.69 5.39
C THR A 208 -26.61 -29.38 6.59
N GLY A 209 -25.38 -29.86 6.55
CA GLY A 209 -24.33 -29.52 7.51
C GLY A 209 -23.15 -28.88 6.79
N THR A 210 -22.56 -27.86 7.38
CA THR A 210 -21.36 -27.17 6.85
C THR A 210 -20.30 -27.06 7.93
N LEU A 211 -19.04 -27.21 7.53
CA LEU A 211 -17.88 -27.05 8.38
C LEU A 211 -16.83 -26.19 7.68
N ARG A 212 -16.19 -25.30 8.41
CA ARG A 212 -15.00 -24.54 7.94
C ARG A 212 -14.01 -24.40 9.10
N TYR A 213 -12.75 -24.69 8.79
CA TYR A 213 -11.61 -24.54 9.68
C TYR A 213 -10.56 -23.66 9.00
#